data_b66a94d8b1f86f84083461b316bf7bd6
#
_entry.id   b66a94d8b1f86f84083461b316bf7bd6
#
_cell.length_a   1.000
_cell.length_b   1.000
_cell.length_c   1.000
_cell.angle_alpha   90.00
_cell.angle_beta   90.00
_cell.angle_gamma   90.00
#
_symmetry.space_group_name_H-M   'P 1'
#
loop_
_entity.id
_entity.type
_entity.pdbx_description
1 polymer ?
#
loop_
_entity_poly.entity_id
_entity_poly.type
_entity_poly.pdbx_seq_one_letter_code
_entity_poly.pdbx_strand_id
1 'polypeptide(L)'
;MERKTFSQLPLGVSDFHKLRELGKIYVDKTGLLYDLITTFEKVFLARPRRFGKSLLVSTFESLFKYGTRDFKGLAIEKLWKDKTYKVIRLDFSNLKDFSTEEEFSFLLDEYFAILMAQNEITVSKEKSFGGFSSFMYWLGLQPSNSVVVLIDEYDAPLTVCMNNPGLFDFVRKKLSRLYASFKNYEGVIRFLFLTGITKFNKTSIFSELNTLTDISLSPRYGSLLGYTHEEVEEYFKNYLDRSAKALGIGSEQLLDRLVSQYDGFCFEETVREKVFAPWSLLSFFAEPERGFKNYWFESGGRPYALLEYLKSHALRHPEEYGNLKSIALSELTSSSDIKNLSDVALLTQAGYLTLKNIVGTTAYVSYPNEEVKTSMAQL
;
A
#
# COMPACT_ATOMS: atom_id res chain seq x y z
N MET A 1 39.05 18.60 2.51
CA MET A 1 38.26 17.36 2.50
C MET A 1 36.86 17.70 2.07
N GLU A 2 36.52 17.51 0.82
CA GLU A 2 35.15 17.63 0.35
C GLU A 2 34.27 16.61 1.09
N ARG A 3 33.30 17.10 1.85
CA ARG A 3 32.24 16.22 2.36
C ARG A 3 31.50 15.67 1.12
N LYS A 4 31.76 14.43 0.72
CA LYS A 4 30.88 13.70 -0.19
C LYS A 4 29.49 13.77 0.45
N THR A 5 28.63 14.61 -0.11
CA THR A 5 27.21 14.71 0.28
C THR A 5 26.58 13.39 -0.15
N PHE A 6 26.35 12.48 0.81
CA PHE A 6 25.55 11.30 0.56
C PHE A 6 24.13 11.71 0.19
N SER A 7 23.53 11.06 -0.79
CA SER A 7 22.10 11.22 -1.04
C SER A 7 21.33 10.93 0.24
N GLN A 8 20.39 11.80 0.59
CA GLN A 8 19.67 11.72 1.85
C GLN A 8 18.67 10.53 1.84
N LEU A 9 18.42 9.97 3.02
CA LEU A 9 17.38 8.94 3.18
C LEU A 9 15.99 9.53 2.89
N PRO A 10 15.10 8.76 2.25
CA PRO A 10 13.73 9.19 1.94
C PRO A 10 12.77 9.05 3.14
N LEU A 11 13.29 8.96 4.36
CA LEU A 11 12.48 8.74 5.56
C LEU A 11 11.41 9.82 5.72
N GLY A 12 10.16 9.40 5.90
CA GLY A 12 9.02 10.30 6.12
C GLY A 12 8.54 11.04 4.86
N VAL A 13 9.02 10.72 3.66
CA VAL A 13 8.59 11.35 2.41
C VAL A 13 7.77 10.35 1.58
N SER A 14 6.50 10.67 1.37
CA SER A 14 5.56 9.90 0.53
C SER A 14 5.15 10.64 -0.75
N ASP A 15 5.68 11.84 -0.98
CA ASP A 15 5.49 12.59 -2.21
C ASP A 15 6.70 12.38 -3.14
N PHE A 16 6.44 11.84 -4.34
CA PHE A 16 7.49 11.48 -5.29
C PHE A 16 8.19 12.71 -5.86
N HIS A 17 7.44 13.77 -6.23
CA HIS A 17 8.04 15.00 -6.75
C HIS A 17 9.00 15.62 -5.72
N LYS A 18 8.53 15.79 -4.48
CA LYS A 18 9.34 16.31 -3.38
C LYS A 18 10.59 15.45 -3.10
N LEU A 19 10.43 14.11 -3.18
CA LEU A 19 11.55 13.18 -3.00
C LEU A 19 12.63 13.42 -4.05
N ARG A 20 12.23 13.56 -5.32
CA ARG A 20 13.13 13.81 -6.44
C ARG A 20 13.75 15.20 -6.40
N GLU A 21 12.97 16.22 -6.08
CA GLU A 21 13.43 17.62 -5.92
C GLU A 21 14.52 17.73 -4.84
N LEU A 22 14.35 17.04 -3.72
CA LEU A 22 15.31 17.02 -2.61
C LEU A 22 16.52 16.10 -2.88
N GLY A 23 16.62 15.45 -4.02
CA GLY A 23 17.71 14.53 -4.36
C GLY A 23 17.86 13.36 -3.38
N LYS A 24 16.75 12.91 -2.77
CA LYS A 24 16.74 11.76 -1.86
C LYS A 24 16.88 10.44 -2.63
N ILE A 25 17.36 9.40 -1.93
CA ILE A 25 17.45 8.06 -2.52
C ILE A 25 16.04 7.60 -2.94
N TYR A 26 15.94 7.18 -4.19
CA TYR A 26 14.78 6.47 -4.72
C TYR A 26 15.24 5.15 -5.32
N VAL A 27 14.83 4.04 -4.75
CA VAL A 27 15.09 2.71 -5.32
C VAL A 27 14.18 2.55 -6.54
N ASP A 28 14.81 2.42 -7.72
CA ASP A 28 14.10 2.51 -8.99
C ASP A 28 13.28 1.24 -9.29
N LYS A 29 11.98 1.35 -9.06
CA LYS A 29 10.98 0.34 -9.43
C LYS A 29 10.19 0.74 -10.70
N THR A 30 10.61 1.80 -11.40
CA THR A 30 9.80 2.39 -12.48
C THR A 30 9.73 1.51 -13.72
N GLY A 31 10.65 0.58 -13.89
CA GLY A 31 10.52 -0.47 -14.91
C GLY A 31 9.30 -1.38 -14.67
N LEU A 32 9.06 -1.77 -13.42
CA LEU A 32 7.87 -2.54 -13.02
C LEU A 32 6.59 -1.70 -13.14
N LEU A 33 6.66 -0.38 -12.86
CA LEU A 33 5.53 0.52 -13.07
C LEU A 33 5.13 0.59 -14.54
N TYR A 34 6.10 0.76 -15.43
CA TYR A 34 5.85 0.80 -16.87
C TYR A 34 5.17 -0.48 -17.35
N ASP A 35 5.71 -1.60 -16.93
CA ASP A 35 5.16 -2.91 -17.24
C ASP A 35 3.71 -3.07 -16.72
N LEU A 36 3.45 -2.65 -15.49
CA LEU A 36 2.12 -2.68 -14.88
C LEU A 36 1.09 -1.86 -15.67
N ILE A 37 1.43 -0.62 -15.99
CA ILE A 37 0.54 0.33 -16.69
C ILE A 37 0.26 -0.11 -18.13
N THR A 38 1.23 -0.77 -18.78
CA THR A 38 1.08 -1.25 -20.16
C THR A 38 0.37 -2.60 -20.25
N THR A 39 0.39 -3.37 -19.16
CA THR A 39 -0.25 -4.69 -19.09
C THR A 39 -1.70 -4.62 -18.60
N PHE A 40 -2.00 -3.73 -17.66
CA PHE A 40 -3.31 -3.68 -16.98
C PHE A 40 -3.89 -2.27 -16.98
N GLU A 41 -5.23 -2.20 -17.06
CA GLU A 41 -5.98 -0.95 -16.95
C GLU A 41 -6.52 -0.70 -15.53
N LYS A 42 -6.81 -1.77 -14.79
CA LYS A 42 -7.41 -1.73 -13.46
C LYS A 42 -6.65 -2.65 -12.52
N VAL A 43 -6.02 -2.09 -11.51
CA VAL A 43 -5.09 -2.78 -10.63
C VAL A 43 -5.45 -2.60 -9.16
N PHE A 44 -5.37 -3.69 -8.42
CA PHE A 44 -5.48 -3.71 -6.96
C PHE A 44 -4.17 -4.23 -6.34
N LEU A 45 -3.70 -3.53 -5.32
CA LEU A 45 -2.51 -3.89 -4.56
C LEU A 45 -2.74 -3.74 -3.05
N ALA A 46 -2.74 -4.85 -2.32
CA ALA A 46 -2.68 -4.83 -0.86
C ALA A 46 -1.23 -5.02 -0.39
N ARG A 47 -0.80 -4.20 0.58
CA ARG A 47 0.50 -4.32 1.28
C ARG A 47 0.35 -3.82 2.71
N PRO A 48 1.14 -4.32 3.64
CA PRO A 48 1.17 -3.82 5.01
C PRO A 48 1.44 -2.32 5.07
N ARG A 49 1.20 -1.71 6.21
CA ARG A 49 1.58 -0.32 6.46
C ARG A 49 3.09 -0.13 6.31
N ARG A 50 3.51 1.10 5.95
CA ARG A 50 4.93 1.49 5.85
C ARG A 50 5.74 0.82 4.73
N PHE A 51 5.09 0.15 3.78
CA PHE A 51 5.73 -0.44 2.60
C PHE A 51 5.84 0.51 1.39
N GLY A 52 5.42 1.77 1.49
CA GLY A 52 5.59 2.74 0.41
C GLY A 52 4.40 2.86 -0.55
N LYS A 53 3.19 2.37 -0.18
CA LYS A 53 1.97 2.47 -0.99
C LYS A 53 1.66 3.90 -1.44
N SER A 54 1.65 4.85 -0.52
CA SER A 54 1.35 6.26 -0.83
C SER A 54 2.42 6.90 -1.71
N LEU A 55 3.70 6.49 -1.59
CA LEU A 55 4.75 6.90 -2.50
C LEU A 55 4.51 6.35 -3.91
N LEU A 56 4.09 5.09 -4.04
CA LEU A 56 3.71 4.49 -5.32
C LEU A 56 2.54 5.23 -5.97
N VAL A 57 1.49 5.57 -5.19
CA VAL A 57 0.36 6.38 -5.67
C VAL A 57 0.84 7.75 -6.16
N SER A 58 1.72 8.42 -5.40
CA SER A 58 2.32 9.70 -5.80
C SER A 58 3.21 9.56 -7.04
N THR A 59 3.90 8.43 -7.20
CA THR A 59 4.70 8.15 -8.40
C THR A 59 3.82 8.01 -9.65
N PHE A 60 2.71 7.27 -9.56
CA PHE A 60 1.72 7.22 -10.64
C PHE A 60 1.12 8.60 -10.93
N GLU A 61 0.75 9.36 -9.91
CA GLU A 61 0.22 10.71 -10.08
C GLU A 61 1.19 11.60 -10.85
N SER A 62 2.48 11.63 -10.45
CA SER A 62 3.50 12.40 -11.14
C SER A 62 3.65 11.99 -12.60
N LEU A 63 3.68 10.68 -12.87
CA LEU A 63 3.84 10.14 -14.23
C LEU A 63 2.67 10.53 -15.14
N PHE A 64 1.45 10.27 -14.71
CA PHE A 64 0.27 10.53 -15.53
C PHE A 64 -0.04 12.03 -15.68
N LYS A 65 0.27 12.84 -14.67
CA LYS A 65 -0.04 14.26 -14.67
C LYS A 65 1.02 15.11 -15.38
N TYR A 66 2.30 14.69 -15.27
CA TYR A 66 3.43 15.52 -15.72
C TYR A 66 4.40 14.77 -16.68
N GLY A 67 4.08 13.55 -17.07
CA GLY A 67 4.97 12.73 -17.88
C GLY A 67 6.26 12.38 -17.15
N THR A 68 7.38 12.37 -17.87
CA THR A 68 8.69 11.97 -17.31
C THR A 68 9.43 13.10 -16.57
N ARG A 69 8.77 14.23 -16.28
CA ARG A 69 9.39 15.41 -15.65
C ARG A 69 10.24 15.05 -14.41
N ASP A 70 9.71 14.23 -13.53
CA ASP A 70 10.35 13.87 -12.26
C ASP A 70 11.15 12.56 -12.33
N PHE A 71 11.21 11.93 -13.52
CA PHE A 71 11.78 10.58 -13.72
C PHE A 71 13.18 10.59 -14.34
N LYS A 72 13.86 11.72 -14.35
CA LYS A 72 15.20 11.83 -14.92
C LYS A 72 16.17 10.80 -14.29
N GLY A 73 16.79 9.99 -15.13
CA GLY A 73 17.73 8.94 -14.71
C GLY A 73 17.09 7.65 -14.24
N LEU A 74 15.74 7.53 -14.24
CA LEU A 74 15.02 6.30 -13.89
C LEU A 74 14.65 5.50 -15.15
N ALA A 75 14.44 4.19 -14.99
CA ALA A 75 14.20 3.27 -16.10
C ALA A 75 13.05 3.70 -17.03
N ILE A 76 11.96 4.20 -16.45
CA ILE A 76 10.76 4.62 -17.19
C ILE A 76 10.97 5.86 -18.06
N GLU A 77 11.99 6.69 -17.80
CA GLU A 77 12.24 7.92 -18.56
C GLU A 77 12.32 7.67 -20.08
N LYS A 78 12.96 6.57 -20.45
CA LYS A 78 13.16 6.18 -21.86
C LYS A 78 12.00 5.36 -22.43
N LEU A 79 11.21 4.74 -21.56
CA LEU A 79 10.13 3.83 -21.93
C LEU A 79 8.81 4.56 -22.16
N TRP A 80 8.51 5.58 -21.34
CA TRP A 80 7.24 6.29 -21.35
C TRP A 80 7.10 7.20 -22.56
N LYS A 81 6.08 6.96 -23.37
CA LYS A 81 5.77 7.74 -24.57
C LYS A 81 4.32 8.20 -24.60
N ASP A 82 3.56 7.94 -23.54
CA ASP A 82 2.15 8.29 -23.47
C ASP A 82 1.97 9.79 -23.15
N LYS A 83 0.75 10.30 -23.36
CA LYS A 83 0.35 11.67 -23.05
C LYS A 83 0.17 11.88 -21.55
N THR A 84 -0.12 13.10 -21.15
CA THR A 84 -0.60 13.43 -19.79
C THR A 84 -2.12 13.30 -19.68
N TYR A 85 -2.60 13.11 -18.45
CA TYR A 85 -3.99 12.81 -18.15
C TYR A 85 -4.52 13.71 -17.03
N LYS A 86 -5.85 13.84 -16.93
CA LYS A 86 -6.48 14.33 -15.71
C LYS A 86 -6.37 13.24 -14.65
N VAL A 87 -5.64 13.49 -13.58
CA VAL A 87 -5.45 12.54 -12.49
C VAL A 87 -6.33 12.92 -11.32
N ILE A 88 -7.14 11.99 -10.84
CA ILE A 88 -7.95 12.10 -9.63
C ILE A 88 -7.38 11.16 -8.59
N ARG A 89 -6.82 11.74 -7.54
CA ARG A 89 -6.31 10.99 -6.38
C ARG A 89 -7.31 11.04 -5.25
N LEU A 90 -7.73 9.87 -4.79
CA LEU A 90 -8.63 9.66 -3.66
C LEU A 90 -7.82 9.06 -2.50
N ASP A 91 -7.71 9.78 -1.40
CA ASP A 91 -7.09 9.30 -0.16
C ASP A 91 -8.18 9.08 0.89
N PHE A 92 -8.57 7.82 1.09
CA PHE A 92 -9.63 7.46 2.01
C PHE A 92 -9.19 7.43 3.48
N SER A 93 -7.91 7.72 3.77
CA SER A 93 -7.48 7.97 5.15
C SER A 93 -8.20 9.16 5.78
N ASN A 94 -8.74 10.06 4.98
CA ASN A 94 -9.55 11.20 5.41
C ASN A 94 -10.99 10.85 5.77
N LEU A 95 -11.44 9.60 5.51
CA LEU A 95 -12.81 9.14 5.78
C LEU A 95 -12.83 8.20 7.00
N LYS A 96 -12.33 8.67 8.15
CA LYS A 96 -12.20 7.87 9.38
C LYS A 96 -12.98 8.44 10.57
N ASP A 97 -13.34 9.72 10.54
CA ASP A 97 -13.92 10.41 11.69
C ASP A 97 -15.45 10.41 11.60
N PHE A 98 -16.05 9.25 11.82
CA PHE A 98 -17.51 9.06 11.87
C PHE A 98 -17.86 7.92 12.83
N SER A 99 -19.07 7.96 13.38
CA SER A 99 -19.65 6.97 14.27
C SER A 99 -21.09 6.59 13.89
N THR A 100 -21.72 7.31 12.97
CA THR A 100 -23.06 7.03 12.45
C THR A 100 -23.12 6.98 10.93
N GLU A 101 -24.24 6.47 10.38
CA GLU A 101 -24.50 6.42 8.94
C GLU A 101 -24.62 7.82 8.31
N GLU A 102 -25.24 8.73 9.05
CA GLU A 102 -25.43 10.12 8.66
C GLU A 102 -24.11 10.86 8.59
N GLU A 103 -23.26 10.70 9.62
CA GLU A 103 -21.92 11.29 9.66
C GLU A 103 -21.06 10.79 8.50
N PHE A 104 -21.06 9.48 8.22
CA PHE A 104 -20.32 8.95 7.08
C PHE A 104 -20.82 9.47 5.74
N SER A 105 -22.16 9.58 5.59
CA SER A 105 -22.74 10.10 4.35
C SER A 105 -22.39 11.57 4.13
N PHE A 106 -22.41 12.38 5.18
CA PHE A 106 -22.00 13.79 5.15
C PHE A 106 -20.51 13.92 4.83
N LEU A 107 -19.65 13.18 5.55
CA LEU A 107 -18.20 13.19 5.36
C LEU A 107 -17.80 12.77 3.93
N LEU A 108 -18.45 11.75 3.37
CA LEU A 108 -18.22 11.32 2.00
C LEU A 108 -18.57 12.39 0.98
N ASP A 109 -19.71 13.05 1.19
CA ASP A 109 -20.19 14.11 0.28
C ASP A 109 -19.29 15.36 0.36
N GLU A 110 -18.92 15.78 1.57
CA GLU A 110 -17.95 16.86 1.81
C GLU A 110 -16.60 16.55 1.19
N TYR A 111 -16.09 15.33 1.37
CA TYR A 111 -14.84 14.88 0.77
C TYR A 111 -14.81 15.07 -0.75
N PHE A 112 -15.88 14.66 -1.44
CA PHE A 112 -15.96 14.85 -2.89
C PHE A 112 -16.14 16.31 -3.29
N ALA A 113 -16.83 17.12 -2.50
CA ALA A 113 -16.94 18.55 -2.76
C ALA A 113 -15.57 19.25 -2.67
N ILE A 114 -14.78 18.94 -1.64
CA ILE A 114 -13.40 19.43 -1.47
C ILE A 114 -12.52 18.94 -2.62
N LEU A 115 -12.60 17.65 -2.97
CA LEU A 115 -11.85 17.06 -4.09
C LEU A 115 -12.12 17.79 -5.40
N MET A 116 -13.38 18.08 -5.69
CA MET A 116 -13.76 18.82 -6.88
C MET A 116 -13.17 20.22 -6.88
N ALA A 117 -13.26 20.94 -5.77
CA ALA A 117 -12.67 22.27 -5.64
C ALA A 117 -11.15 22.27 -5.84
N GLN A 118 -10.42 21.33 -5.23
CA GLN A 118 -8.96 21.17 -5.36
C GLN A 118 -8.51 20.83 -6.79
N ASN A 119 -9.38 20.17 -7.57
CA ASN A 119 -9.10 19.78 -8.95
C ASN A 119 -9.74 20.74 -9.98
N GLU A 120 -10.27 21.90 -9.55
CA GLU A 120 -10.93 22.87 -10.40
C GLU A 120 -12.08 22.27 -11.24
N ILE A 121 -12.76 21.27 -10.64
CA ILE A 121 -13.90 20.59 -11.26
C ILE A 121 -15.16 21.37 -10.98
N THR A 122 -15.83 21.83 -12.02
CA THR A 122 -17.10 22.54 -11.92
C THR A 122 -18.20 21.80 -12.66
N VAL A 123 -19.40 21.85 -12.11
CA VAL A 123 -20.63 21.41 -12.75
C VAL A 123 -21.62 22.57 -12.76
N SER A 124 -22.56 22.63 -13.72
CA SER A 124 -23.56 23.69 -13.73
C SER A 124 -24.43 23.64 -12.48
N LYS A 125 -24.90 24.80 -12.01
CA LYS A 125 -25.75 24.91 -10.79
C LYS A 125 -26.98 24.00 -10.85
N GLU A 126 -27.52 23.82 -12.02
CA GLU A 126 -28.71 22.97 -12.28
C GLU A 126 -28.42 21.46 -12.09
N LYS A 127 -27.15 21.07 -12.10
CA LYS A 127 -26.64 19.69 -11.98
C LYS A 127 -25.82 19.47 -10.72
N SER A 128 -25.87 20.38 -9.76
CA SER A 128 -25.20 20.27 -8.47
C SER A 128 -26.10 19.49 -7.49
N PHE A 129 -25.76 18.21 -7.26
CA PHE A 129 -26.54 17.28 -6.44
C PHE A 129 -25.90 16.92 -5.10
N GLY A 130 -24.90 17.63 -4.66
CA GLY A 130 -23.97 17.23 -3.62
C GLY A 130 -22.64 16.73 -4.20
N GLY A 131 -21.60 16.66 -3.37
CA GLY A 131 -20.23 16.45 -3.82
C GLY A 131 -20.02 15.15 -4.60
N PHE A 132 -20.44 14.03 -4.02
CA PHE A 132 -20.28 12.72 -4.67
C PHE A 132 -21.03 12.61 -6.01
N SER A 133 -22.31 12.97 -6.03
CA SER A 133 -23.14 12.89 -7.25
C SER A 133 -22.65 13.84 -8.33
N SER A 134 -22.21 15.04 -7.96
CA SER A 134 -21.63 16.02 -8.88
C SER A 134 -20.31 15.52 -9.48
N PHE A 135 -19.46 14.88 -8.67
CA PHE A 135 -18.24 14.27 -9.16
C PHE A 135 -18.50 13.13 -10.17
N MET A 136 -19.48 12.25 -9.89
CA MET A 136 -19.84 11.18 -10.82
C MET A 136 -20.43 11.73 -12.12
N TYR A 137 -21.27 12.77 -12.06
CA TYR A 137 -21.77 13.44 -13.23
C TYR A 137 -20.63 14.04 -14.07
N TRP A 138 -19.71 14.75 -13.44
CA TRP A 138 -18.53 15.28 -14.12
C TRP A 138 -17.71 14.18 -14.78
N LEU A 139 -17.46 13.07 -14.08
CA LEU A 139 -16.68 11.95 -14.62
C LEU A 139 -17.33 11.39 -15.91
N GLY A 140 -18.64 11.24 -15.91
CA GLY A 140 -19.38 10.76 -17.08
C GLY A 140 -19.35 11.69 -18.31
N LEU A 141 -18.97 12.95 -18.13
CA LEU A 141 -18.82 13.93 -19.22
C LEU A 141 -17.40 13.96 -19.82
N GLN A 142 -16.44 13.24 -19.23
CA GLN A 142 -15.08 13.30 -19.71
C GLN A 142 -14.90 12.50 -20.99
N PRO A 143 -13.95 12.89 -21.86
CA PRO A 143 -13.62 12.14 -23.06
C PRO A 143 -13.18 10.71 -22.76
N SER A 144 -13.35 9.81 -23.71
CA SER A 144 -12.87 8.44 -23.59
C SER A 144 -11.36 8.41 -23.32
N ASN A 145 -10.93 7.50 -22.42
CA ASN A 145 -9.53 7.26 -22.09
C ASN A 145 -8.77 8.54 -21.68
N SER A 146 -9.37 9.37 -20.82
CA SER A 146 -8.84 10.70 -20.45
C SER A 146 -8.57 10.91 -18.97
N VAL A 147 -9.13 10.07 -18.09
CA VAL A 147 -9.03 10.22 -16.63
C VAL A 147 -8.25 9.04 -16.05
N VAL A 148 -7.36 9.34 -15.12
CA VAL A 148 -6.68 8.35 -14.26
C VAL A 148 -7.24 8.51 -12.86
N VAL A 149 -7.61 7.39 -12.23
CA VAL A 149 -8.13 7.36 -10.86
C VAL A 149 -7.18 6.55 -9.98
N LEU A 150 -6.68 7.17 -8.93
CA LEU A 150 -5.75 6.57 -7.97
C LEU A 150 -6.39 6.61 -6.58
N ILE A 151 -6.56 5.45 -5.95
CA ILE A 151 -7.21 5.34 -4.64
C ILE A 151 -6.22 4.78 -3.63
N ASP A 152 -5.90 5.58 -2.62
CA ASP A 152 -5.07 5.17 -1.49
C ASP A 152 -5.95 4.85 -0.27
N GLU A 153 -5.51 3.89 0.54
CA GLU A 153 -6.19 3.43 1.77
C GLU A 153 -7.70 3.14 1.58
N TYR A 154 -8.07 2.42 0.50
CA TYR A 154 -9.46 2.13 0.15
C TYR A 154 -10.27 1.50 1.28
N ASP A 155 -9.62 0.78 2.18
CA ASP A 155 -10.18 0.02 3.30
C ASP A 155 -10.26 0.83 4.60
N ALA A 156 -9.76 2.04 4.63
CA ALA A 156 -9.72 2.87 5.83
C ALA A 156 -11.10 3.13 6.47
N PRO A 157 -12.15 3.51 5.71
CA PRO A 157 -13.48 3.71 6.29
C PRO A 157 -14.09 2.44 6.88
N LEU A 158 -13.80 1.29 6.30
CA LEU A 158 -14.28 0.00 6.78
C LEU A 158 -13.57 -0.41 8.06
N THR A 159 -12.28 -0.12 8.14
CA THR A 159 -11.44 -0.50 9.28
C THR A 159 -11.93 0.15 10.58
N VAL A 160 -12.41 1.40 10.54
CA VAL A 160 -12.86 2.11 11.76
C VAL A 160 -14.22 1.66 12.27
N CYS A 161 -15.04 1.02 11.43
CA CYS A 161 -16.37 0.53 11.81
C CYS A 161 -16.47 -1.00 11.91
N MET A 162 -15.33 -1.73 11.91
CA MET A 162 -15.30 -3.21 11.91
C MET A 162 -16.07 -3.84 13.07
N ASN A 163 -16.09 -3.20 14.22
CA ASN A 163 -16.77 -3.69 15.44
C ASN A 163 -18.27 -3.30 15.51
N ASN A 164 -18.78 -2.60 14.48
CA ASN A 164 -20.19 -2.25 14.35
C ASN A 164 -20.77 -2.83 13.05
N PRO A 165 -21.37 -4.02 13.06
CA PRO A 165 -21.81 -4.70 11.85
C PRO A 165 -22.82 -3.91 10.99
N GLY A 166 -23.72 -3.13 11.63
CA GLY A 166 -24.71 -2.31 10.91
C GLY A 166 -24.04 -1.16 10.16
N LEU A 167 -23.19 -0.41 10.85
CA LEU A 167 -22.44 0.69 10.26
C LEU A 167 -21.45 0.18 9.18
N PHE A 168 -20.78 -0.94 9.45
CA PHE A 168 -19.89 -1.58 8.47
C PHE A 168 -20.62 -1.93 7.17
N ASP A 169 -21.78 -2.55 7.26
CA ASP A 169 -22.60 -2.89 6.09
C ASP A 169 -23.07 -1.66 5.33
N PHE A 170 -23.42 -0.59 6.03
CA PHE A 170 -23.79 0.68 5.41
C PHE A 170 -22.63 1.30 4.63
N VAL A 171 -21.48 1.46 5.28
CA VAL A 171 -20.25 1.99 4.67
C VAL A 171 -19.85 1.16 3.46
N ARG A 172 -19.83 -0.17 3.60
CA ARG A 172 -19.56 -1.10 2.52
C ARG A 172 -20.47 -0.88 1.31
N LYS A 173 -21.79 -0.74 1.51
CA LYS A 173 -22.75 -0.48 0.45
C LYS A 173 -22.51 0.86 -0.25
N LYS A 174 -22.16 1.91 0.49
CA LYS A 174 -21.82 3.23 -0.07
C LYS A 174 -20.57 3.15 -0.94
N LEU A 175 -19.50 2.50 -0.46
CA LEU A 175 -18.28 2.30 -1.23
C LEU A 175 -18.51 1.41 -2.46
N SER A 176 -19.31 0.36 -2.34
CA SER A 176 -19.68 -0.49 -3.49
C SER A 176 -20.36 0.34 -4.61
N ARG A 177 -21.24 1.28 -4.26
CA ARG A 177 -21.84 2.20 -5.25
C ARG A 177 -20.82 3.10 -5.94
N LEU A 178 -19.81 3.59 -5.19
CA LEU A 178 -18.71 4.37 -5.76
C LEU A 178 -17.94 3.52 -6.79
N TYR A 179 -17.58 2.30 -6.45
CA TYR A 179 -16.82 1.43 -7.35
C TYR A 179 -17.66 0.96 -8.56
N ALA A 180 -18.96 0.69 -8.37
CA ALA A 180 -19.88 0.42 -9.47
C ALA A 180 -19.94 1.59 -10.48
N SER A 181 -19.84 2.83 -9.99
CA SER A 181 -19.79 4.01 -10.86
C SER A 181 -18.53 4.03 -11.72
N PHE A 182 -17.37 3.62 -11.20
CA PHE A 182 -16.14 3.50 -12.01
C PHE A 182 -16.27 2.44 -13.11
N LYS A 183 -17.01 1.36 -12.89
CA LYS A 183 -17.35 0.41 -13.94
C LYS A 183 -18.23 1.03 -15.02
N ASN A 184 -19.25 1.77 -14.63
CA ASN A 184 -20.15 2.41 -15.57
C ASN A 184 -19.44 3.43 -16.48
N TYR A 185 -18.35 4.04 -15.99
CA TYR A 185 -17.52 5.00 -16.72
C TYR A 185 -16.17 4.42 -17.16
N GLU A 186 -16.07 3.09 -17.31
CA GLU A 186 -14.79 2.46 -17.64
C GLU A 186 -14.19 2.98 -18.96
N GLY A 187 -15.02 3.31 -19.96
CA GLY A 187 -14.55 3.88 -21.22
C GLY A 187 -13.89 5.27 -21.10
N VAL A 188 -14.10 5.98 -19.98
CA VAL A 188 -13.47 7.27 -19.67
C VAL A 188 -12.12 7.06 -18.96
N ILE A 189 -12.00 5.97 -18.18
CA ILE A 189 -10.86 5.74 -17.31
C ILE A 189 -9.73 5.07 -18.07
N ARG A 190 -8.56 5.75 -18.15
CA ARG A 190 -7.32 5.23 -18.72
C ARG A 190 -6.64 4.21 -17.81
N PHE A 191 -6.64 4.49 -16.50
CA PHE A 191 -6.01 3.64 -15.51
C PHE A 191 -6.68 3.83 -14.16
N LEU A 192 -6.97 2.73 -13.48
CA LEU A 192 -7.53 2.70 -12.14
C LEU A 192 -6.59 1.90 -11.23
N PHE A 193 -6.07 2.54 -10.20
CA PHE A 193 -5.22 1.89 -9.21
C PHE A 193 -5.83 2.03 -7.82
N LEU A 194 -5.97 0.92 -7.12
CA LEU A 194 -6.46 0.87 -5.74
C LEU A 194 -5.43 0.23 -4.85
N THR A 195 -5.19 0.82 -3.68
CA THR A 195 -4.31 0.22 -2.68
C THR A 195 -4.86 0.38 -1.26
N GLY A 196 -4.51 -0.58 -0.41
CA GLY A 196 -4.88 -0.65 1.00
C GLY A 196 -4.02 -1.64 1.76
N ILE A 197 -4.46 -1.99 2.97
CA ILE A 197 -3.75 -2.95 3.83
C ILE A 197 -4.33 -4.35 3.64
N THR A 198 -5.65 -4.45 3.62
CA THR A 198 -6.39 -5.71 3.67
C THR A 198 -7.15 -5.96 2.38
N LYS A 199 -7.57 -7.21 2.19
CA LYS A 199 -8.43 -7.60 1.07
C LYS A 199 -9.90 -7.77 1.51
N PHE A 200 -10.32 -6.98 2.51
CA PHE A 200 -11.68 -7.08 3.03
C PHE A 200 -12.72 -6.97 1.94
N ASN A 201 -13.66 -7.89 1.96
CA ASN A 201 -14.87 -7.81 1.14
C ASN A 201 -14.63 -7.40 -0.31
N LYS A 202 -13.46 -7.77 -0.88
CA LYS A 202 -13.17 -7.50 -2.30
C LYS A 202 -14.35 -7.96 -3.16
N THR A 203 -14.92 -9.16 -2.88
CA THR A 203 -16.11 -9.67 -3.59
C THR A 203 -17.34 -8.81 -3.39
N SER A 204 -17.59 -8.27 -2.21
CA SER A 204 -18.80 -7.51 -1.93
C SER A 204 -18.68 -6.01 -2.25
N ILE A 205 -17.45 -5.47 -2.21
CA ILE A 205 -17.17 -4.07 -2.56
C ILE A 205 -16.90 -3.96 -4.06
N PHE A 206 -16.11 -4.89 -4.60
CA PHE A 206 -15.66 -4.88 -5.99
C PHE A 206 -16.39 -5.91 -6.86
N SER A 207 -17.52 -6.49 -6.38
CA SER A 207 -18.33 -7.40 -7.20
C SER A 207 -18.69 -6.79 -8.56
N GLU A 208 -18.86 -5.47 -8.57
CA GLU A 208 -19.12 -4.71 -9.78
C GLU A 208 -17.84 -4.43 -10.60
N LEU A 209 -16.64 -4.42 -9.99
CA LEU A 209 -15.35 -4.26 -10.66
C LEU A 209 -14.68 -5.62 -10.91
N ASN A 210 -15.38 -6.54 -11.55
CA ASN A 210 -14.90 -7.90 -11.83
C ASN A 210 -13.67 -7.97 -12.76
N THR A 211 -13.31 -6.86 -13.41
CA THR A 211 -12.12 -6.71 -14.27
C THR A 211 -10.89 -6.19 -13.52
N LEU A 212 -10.98 -6.02 -12.18
CA LEU A 212 -9.87 -5.54 -11.36
C LEU A 212 -8.83 -6.65 -11.18
N THR A 213 -7.60 -6.42 -11.64
CA THR A 213 -6.48 -7.36 -11.49
C THR A 213 -5.83 -7.19 -10.14
N ASP A 214 -5.86 -8.23 -9.32
CA ASP A 214 -5.15 -8.27 -8.03
C ASP A 214 -3.71 -8.72 -8.23
N ILE A 215 -2.75 -7.83 -7.98
CA ILE A 215 -1.32 -8.12 -8.08
C ILE A 215 -0.65 -8.36 -6.73
N SER A 216 -1.41 -8.46 -5.65
CA SER A 216 -0.86 -8.53 -4.29
C SER A 216 0.00 -9.76 -4.02
N LEU A 217 -0.22 -10.87 -4.72
CA LEU A 217 0.61 -12.08 -4.62
C LEU A 217 1.22 -12.47 -5.97
N SER A 218 1.22 -11.56 -6.94
CA SER A 218 1.79 -11.82 -8.26
C SER A 218 3.32 -11.96 -8.19
N PRO A 219 3.90 -13.05 -8.73
CA PRO A 219 5.35 -13.24 -8.78
C PRO A 219 6.09 -12.10 -9.48
N ARG A 220 5.45 -11.49 -10.47
CA ARG A 220 6.02 -10.37 -11.25
C ARG A 220 6.15 -9.08 -10.44
N TYR A 221 5.31 -8.87 -9.42
CA TYR A 221 5.22 -7.64 -8.65
C TYR A 221 5.48 -7.83 -7.15
N GLY A 222 6.06 -8.95 -6.76
CA GLY A 222 6.40 -9.26 -5.36
C GLY A 222 7.29 -8.20 -4.72
N SER A 223 8.30 -7.73 -5.46
CA SER A 223 9.26 -6.71 -5.03
C SER A 223 8.91 -5.27 -5.48
N LEU A 224 7.69 -5.02 -6.01
CA LEU A 224 7.26 -3.67 -6.41
C LEU A 224 7.33 -2.67 -5.24
N LEU A 225 7.05 -3.13 -4.03
CA LEU A 225 7.22 -2.39 -2.78
C LEU A 225 8.09 -3.20 -1.81
N GLY A 226 8.83 -2.50 -0.98
CA GLY A 226 9.91 -3.09 -0.17
C GLY A 226 11.25 -2.93 -0.88
N TYR A 227 12.34 -3.34 -0.22
CA TYR A 227 13.67 -3.35 -0.81
C TYR A 227 14.20 -4.77 -0.84
N THR A 228 14.69 -5.23 -2.00
CA THR A 228 15.39 -6.52 -2.10
C THR A 228 16.78 -6.42 -1.48
N HIS A 229 17.42 -7.56 -1.28
CA HIS A 229 18.77 -7.62 -0.75
C HIS A 229 19.77 -6.86 -1.65
N GLU A 230 19.69 -7.09 -2.95
CA GLU A 230 20.54 -6.47 -3.97
C GLU A 230 20.33 -4.94 -4.00
N GLU A 231 19.09 -4.49 -3.89
CA GLU A 231 18.79 -3.06 -3.83
C GLU A 231 19.34 -2.40 -2.58
N VAL A 232 19.33 -3.08 -1.45
CA VAL A 232 19.92 -2.56 -0.20
C VAL A 232 21.43 -2.41 -0.37
N GLU A 233 22.11 -3.39 -0.95
CA GLU A 233 23.55 -3.32 -1.22
C GLU A 233 23.89 -2.22 -2.23
N GLU A 234 23.08 -2.05 -3.28
CA GLU A 234 23.32 -1.06 -4.33
C GLU A 234 23.04 0.38 -3.85
N TYR A 235 21.82 0.64 -3.39
CA TYR A 235 21.36 2.00 -3.11
C TYR A 235 21.80 2.52 -1.73
N PHE A 236 22.03 1.64 -0.75
CA PHE A 236 22.34 2.02 0.62
C PHE A 236 23.77 1.64 1.06
N LYS A 237 24.67 1.30 0.14
CA LYS A 237 26.07 0.92 0.43
C LYS A 237 26.75 1.87 1.41
N ASN A 238 26.67 3.17 1.17
CA ASN A 238 27.30 4.18 2.04
C ASN A 238 26.69 4.19 3.45
N TYR A 239 25.41 3.86 3.58
CA TYR A 239 24.72 3.77 4.86
C TYR A 239 25.10 2.46 5.59
N LEU A 240 25.24 1.37 4.85
CA LEU A 240 25.76 0.10 5.39
C LEU A 240 27.16 0.30 5.98
N ASP A 241 28.09 0.89 5.22
CA ASP A 241 29.47 1.13 5.66
C ASP A 241 29.52 2.05 6.89
N ARG A 242 28.74 3.13 6.88
CA ARG A 242 28.64 4.06 8.02
C ARG A 242 28.10 3.36 9.26
N SER A 243 27.04 2.59 9.11
CA SER A 243 26.37 1.91 10.23
C SER A 243 27.24 0.78 10.79
N ALA A 244 27.92 0.02 9.93
CA ALA A 244 28.87 -0.99 10.35
C ALA A 244 30.00 -0.39 11.21
N LYS A 245 30.56 0.73 10.76
CA LYS A 245 31.58 1.47 11.50
C LYS A 245 31.04 1.99 12.85
N ALA A 246 29.81 2.52 12.87
CA ALA A 246 29.19 3.03 14.11
C ALA A 246 28.98 1.92 15.15
N LEU A 247 28.71 0.70 14.70
CA LEU A 247 28.48 -0.46 15.55
C LEU A 247 29.74 -1.28 15.81
N GLY A 248 30.89 -0.92 15.19
CA GLY A 248 32.17 -1.65 15.38
C GLY A 248 32.14 -3.06 14.79
N ILE A 249 31.37 -3.32 13.72
CA ILE A 249 31.24 -4.63 13.06
C ILE A 249 31.55 -4.53 11.56
N GLY A 250 31.74 -5.66 10.89
CA GLY A 250 31.88 -5.69 9.43
C GLY A 250 30.55 -5.42 8.69
N SER A 251 30.63 -4.89 7.45
CA SER A 251 29.45 -4.59 6.65
C SER A 251 28.64 -5.85 6.32
N GLU A 252 29.27 -6.97 6.05
CA GLU A 252 28.62 -8.28 5.83
C GLU A 252 27.87 -8.74 7.10
N GLN A 253 28.54 -8.70 8.25
CA GLN A 253 27.91 -9.03 9.54
C GLN A 253 26.72 -8.10 9.86
N LEU A 254 26.82 -6.82 9.50
CA LEU A 254 25.70 -5.89 9.63
C LEU A 254 24.53 -6.30 8.75
N LEU A 255 24.81 -6.65 7.49
CA LEU A 255 23.77 -7.05 6.53
C LEU A 255 23.04 -8.30 6.99
N ASP A 256 23.74 -9.31 7.49
CA ASP A 256 23.15 -10.52 8.08
C ASP A 256 22.18 -10.17 9.24
N ARG A 257 22.60 -9.23 10.09
CA ARG A 257 21.74 -8.76 11.20
C ARG A 257 20.52 -8.00 10.70
N LEU A 258 20.66 -7.16 9.66
CA LEU A 258 19.55 -6.45 9.05
C LEU A 258 18.57 -7.41 8.40
N VAL A 259 19.05 -8.46 7.74
CA VAL A 259 18.23 -9.54 7.17
C VAL A 259 17.41 -10.21 8.28
N SER A 260 18.06 -10.65 9.37
CA SER A 260 17.36 -11.28 10.49
C SER A 260 16.32 -10.37 11.12
N GLN A 261 16.58 -9.06 11.19
CA GLN A 261 15.75 -8.10 11.91
C GLN A 261 14.63 -7.50 11.09
N TYR A 262 14.85 -7.17 9.80
CA TYR A 262 13.94 -6.32 9.01
C TYR A 262 13.54 -6.88 7.65
N ASP A 263 14.16 -7.97 7.18
CA ASP A 263 13.84 -8.65 5.94
C ASP A 263 12.79 -9.74 6.13
N GLY A 264 12.55 -10.54 5.09
CA GLY A 264 11.79 -11.78 5.14
C GLY A 264 10.31 -11.62 4.78
N PHE A 265 9.84 -10.43 4.41
CA PHE A 265 8.50 -10.27 3.86
C PHE A 265 8.42 -10.83 2.43
N CYS A 266 7.50 -11.75 2.20
CA CYS A 266 7.24 -12.33 0.90
C CYS A 266 5.82 -12.00 0.44
N PHE A 267 5.70 -11.38 -0.73
CA PHE A 267 4.43 -10.92 -1.29
C PHE A 267 4.15 -11.56 -2.66
N GLU A 268 4.63 -12.77 -2.90
CA GLU A 268 4.39 -13.47 -4.14
C GLU A 268 4.28 -14.99 -3.91
N GLU A 269 3.48 -15.64 -4.77
CA GLU A 269 3.07 -17.04 -4.56
C GLU A 269 4.13 -18.08 -4.90
N THR A 270 5.27 -17.71 -5.52
CA THR A 270 6.39 -18.64 -5.73
C THR A 270 7.36 -18.68 -4.55
N VAL A 271 7.22 -17.76 -3.61
CA VAL A 271 8.00 -17.61 -2.37
C VAL A 271 9.51 -17.50 -2.62
N ARG A 272 9.91 -16.90 -3.74
CA ARG A 272 11.31 -16.72 -4.14
C ARG A 272 11.86 -15.37 -3.70
N GLU A 273 11.04 -14.33 -3.84
CA GLU A 273 11.44 -12.95 -3.60
C GLU A 273 11.04 -12.52 -2.18
N LYS A 274 12.00 -11.99 -1.44
CA LYS A 274 11.79 -11.40 -0.12
C LYS A 274 12.22 -9.95 -0.13
N VAL A 275 11.61 -9.15 0.73
CA VAL A 275 11.92 -7.74 0.81
C VAL A 275 12.00 -7.27 2.26
N PHE A 276 12.90 -6.31 2.48
CA PHE A 276 13.00 -5.54 3.71
C PHE A 276 11.79 -4.62 3.89
N ALA A 277 11.39 -4.41 5.13
CA ALA A 277 10.47 -3.34 5.50
C ALA A 277 11.16 -1.97 5.33
N PRO A 278 10.72 -1.12 4.38
CA PRO A 278 11.43 0.13 4.07
C PRO A 278 11.56 1.07 5.28
N TRP A 279 10.48 1.21 6.04
CA TRP A 279 10.49 2.09 7.21
C TRP A 279 11.50 1.68 8.27
N SER A 280 11.57 0.39 8.59
CA SER A 280 12.47 -0.13 9.61
C SER A 280 13.93 0.03 9.19
N LEU A 281 14.25 -0.34 7.95
CA LEU A 281 15.58 -0.22 7.40
C LEU A 281 16.06 1.24 7.35
N LEU A 282 15.21 2.16 6.85
CA LEU A 282 15.54 3.57 6.78
C LEU A 282 15.67 4.23 8.16
N SER A 283 14.83 3.81 9.12
CA SER A 283 14.91 4.30 10.51
C SER A 283 16.21 3.84 11.18
N PHE A 284 16.62 2.59 10.95
CA PHE A 284 17.91 2.10 11.41
C PHE A 284 19.07 2.90 10.80
N PHE A 285 19.06 3.13 9.49
CA PHE A 285 20.12 3.89 8.83
C PHE A 285 20.17 5.37 9.24
N ALA A 286 19.08 5.94 9.70
CA ALA A 286 19.04 7.31 10.20
C ALA A 286 19.86 7.46 11.50
N GLU A 287 19.75 6.50 12.42
CA GLU A 287 20.39 6.53 13.74
C GLU A 287 20.92 5.12 14.13
N PRO A 288 21.94 4.61 13.45
CA PRO A 288 22.43 3.24 13.67
C PRO A 288 22.99 3.02 15.09
N GLU A 289 23.46 4.08 15.76
CA GLU A 289 23.97 4.05 17.12
C GLU A 289 22.89 3.63 18.15
N ARG A 290 21.59 3.77 17.81
CA ARG A 290 20.47 3.30 18.66
C ARG A 290 20.29 1.78 18.61
N GLY A 291 21.00 1.09 17.71
CA GLY A 291 20.89 -0.35 17.50
C GLY A 291 19.59 -0.79 16.82
N PHE A 292 19.34 -2.08 16.86
CA PHE A 292 18.16 -2.69 16.25
C PHE A 292 16.93 -2.52 17.16
N LYS A 293 15.88 -1.88 16.65
CA LYS A 293 14.63 -1.60 17.38
C LYS A 293 13.41 -2.02 16.54
N ASN A 294 12.25 -2.02 17.15
CA ASN A 294 10.97 -2.35 16.51
C ASN A 294 10.33 -1.12 15.84
N TYR A 295 11.05 -0.54 14.86
CA TYR A 295 10.67 0.72 14.20
C TYR A 295 9.32 0.65 13.49
N TRP A 296 9.00 -0.49 12.84
CA TRP A 296 7.75 -0.68 12.14
C TRP A 296 6.57 -0.59 13.10
N PHE A 297 6.65 -1.25 14.23
CA PHE A 297 5.61 -1.30 15.24
C PHE A 297 5.43 0.04 15.97
N GLU A 298 6.53 0.69 16.35
CA GLU A 298 6.52 1.97 17.06
C GLU A 298 5.96 3.11 16.19
N SER A 299 6.13 3.04 14.88
CA SER A 299 5.73 4.11 13.94
C SER A 299 4.25 4.10 13.53
N GLY A 300 3.39 3.40 14.26
CA GLY A 300 1.97 3.27 13.92
C GLY A 300 1.70 2.09 12.97
N GLY A 301 2.61 1.13 12.88
CA GLY A 301 2.36 -0.18 12.25
C GLY A 301 1.23 -0.96 12.94
N ARG A 302 0.79 -0.52 14.12
CA ARG A 302 -0.40 -1.07 14.81
C ARG A 302 -1.66 -0.73 14.02
N PRO A 303 -2.27 -1.66 13.31
CA PRO A 303 -3.62 -1.45 12.80
C PRO A 303 -4.60 -1.59 13.97
N TYR A 304 -4.71 -0.54 14.79
CA TYR A 304 -5.42 -0.58 16.07
C TYR A 304 -6.82 -1.22 15.97
N ALA A 305 -7.59 -0.80 14.97
CA ALA A 305 -8.91 -1.35 14.74
C ALA A 305 -8.89 -2.85 14.37
N LEU A 306 -7.88 -3.29 13.61
CA LEU A 306 -7.67 -4.69 13.28
C LEU A 306 -7.31 -5.50 14.52
N LEU A 307 -6.48 -4.95 15.40
CA LEU A 307 -6.09 -5.60 16.64
C LEU A 307 -7.26 -5.70 17.62
N GLU A 308 -8.08 -4.65 17.71
CA GLU A 308 -9.32 -4.69 18.51
C GLU A 308 -10.29 -5.75 17.97
N TYR A 309 -10.42 -5.86 16.66
CA TYR A 309 -11.22 -6.92 16.05
C TYR A 309 -10.65 -8.30 16.38
N LEU A 310 -9.34 -8.49 16.24
CA LEU A 310 -8.68 -9.75 16.55
C LEU A 310 -8.79 -10.12 18.03
N LYS A 311 -8.69 -9.16 18.96
CA LYS A 311 -8.90 -9.41 20.41
C LYS A 311 -10.30 -9.94 20.71
N SER A 312 -11.30 -9.49 19.97
CA SER A 312 -12.69 -9.98 20.12
C SER A 312 -12.93 -11.35 19.47
N HIS A 313 -11.98 -11.88 18.69
CA HIS A 313 -12.08 -13.11 17.91
C HIS A 313 -11.03 -14.18 18.28
N ALA A 314 -10.62 -14.22 19.57
CA ALA A 314 -9.73 -15.24 20.12
C ALA A 314 -8.40 -15.42 19.35
N LEU A 315 -7.53 -14.43 19.46
CA LEU A 315 -6.13 -14.59 19.04
C LEU A 315 -5.49 -15.79 19.76
N ARG A 316 -4.72 -16.55 19.03
CA ARG A 316 -3.82 -17.54 19.59
C ARG A 316 -2.69 -16.86 20.36
N HIS A 317 -2.02 -17.61 21.22
CA HIS A 317 -0.84 -17.08 21.90
C HIS A 317 0.24 -16.67 20.88
N PRO A 318 0.92 -15.52 21.02
CA PRO A 318 1.91 -15.04 20.03
C PRO A 318 2.98 -16.06 19.65
N GLU A 319 3.44 -16.88 20.61
CA GLU A 319 4.44 -17.92 20.33
C GLU A 319 3.99 -18.98 19.32
N GLU A 320 2.68 -19.23 19.24
CA GLU A 320 2.14 -20.20 18.29
C GLU A 320 2.33 -19.78 16.82
N TYR A 321 2.36 -18.47 16.52
CA TYR A 321 2.58 -17.96 15.18
C TYR A 321 4.06 -18.03 14.76
N GLY A 322 4.98 -18.31 15.68
CA GLY A 322 6.38 -18.61 15.37
C GLY A 322 6.57 -19.93 14.63
N ASN A 323 5.64 -20.89 14.83
CA ASN A 323 5.59 -22.12 14.07
C ASN A 323 4.81 -21.92 12.77
N LEU A 324 5.14 -22.69 11.72
CA LEU A 324 4.43 -22.65 10.46
C LEU A 324 2.94 -22.93 10.68
N LYS A 325 2.10 -22.02 10.23
CA LYS A 325 0.64 -22.17 10.18
C LYS A 325 0.22 -22.42 8.75
N SER A 326 -0.62 -23.43 8.56
CA SER A 326 -1.22 -23.71 7.25
C SER A 326 -2.53 -22.91 7.09
N ILE A 327 -2.74 -22.38 5.89
CA ILE A 327 -3.93 -21.67 5.49
C ILE A 327 -4.25 -22.00 4.02
N ALA A 328 -5.52 -22.04 3.66
CA ALA A 328 -5.87 -22.18 2.26
C ALA A 328 -5.39 -20.92 1.49
N LEU A 329 -4.69 -21.12 0.37
CA LEU A 329 -4.20 -20.00 -0.47
C LEU A 329 -5.37 -19.10 -0.91
N SER A 330 -6.56 -19.69 -1.10
CA SER A 330 -7.78 -18.94 -1.40
C SER A 330 -8.17 -17.93 -0.34
N GLU A 331 -7.86 -18.14 0.94
CA GLU A 331 -8.12 -17.15 2.00
C GLU A 331 -7.23 -15.90 1.87
N LEU A 332 -6.07 -16.03 1.21
CA LEU A 332 -5.16 -14.91 0.95
C LEU A 332 -5.44 -14.24 -0.41
N THR A 333 -5.99 -14.97 -1.36
CA THR A 333 -6.21 -14.50 -2.74
C THR A 333 -7.64 -14.09 -3.01
N SER A 334 -8.61 -14.79 -2.42
CA SER A 334 -10.03 -14.44 -2.55
C SER A 334 -10.45 -13.51 -1.40
N SER A 335 -11.48 -12.77 -1.68
CA SER A 335 -12.11 -11.87 -0.72
C SER A 335 -13.18 -12.64 0.06
N SER A 336 -12.87 -12.98 1.27
CA SER A 336 -13.85 -13.54 2.21
C SER A 336 -14.58 -12.42 2.96
N ASP A 337 -15.80 -12.69 3.40
CA ASP A 337 -16.45 -11.81 4.38
C ASP A 337 -15.56 -11.74 5.64
N ILE A 338 -15.38 -10.55 6.19
CA ILE A 338 -14.54 -10.35 7.36
C ILE A 338 -14.90 -11.28 8.53
N LYS A 339 -16.18 -11.64 8.65
CA LYS A 339 -16.69 -12.58 9.66
C LYS A 339 -16.15 -14.00 9.51
N ASN A 340 -15.63 -14.33 8.32
CA ASN A 340 -15.15 -15.67 7.97
C ASN A 340 -13.62 -15.71 7.78
N LEU A 341 -12.92 -14.58 7.96
CA LEU A 341 -11.47 -14.55 7.87
C LEU A 341 -10.84 -15.15 9.13
N SER A 342 -9.90 -16.08 8.91
CA SER A 342 -9.09 -16.61 10.02
C SER A 342 -8.14 -15.53 10.58
N ASP A 343 -7.77 -15.66 11.85
CA ASP A 343 -6.73 -14.84 12.48
C ASP A 343 -5.43 -14.86 11.66
N VAL A 344 -5.06 -16.04 11.14
CA VAL A 344 -3.87 -16.24 10.31
C VAL A 344 -3.96 -15.45 9.00
N ALA A 345 -5.11 -15.47 8.31
CA ALA A 345 -5.31 -14.70 7.08
C ALA A 345 -5.17 -13.20 7.32
N LEU A 346 -5.82 -12.73 8.37
CA LEU A 346 -5.85 -11.32 8.73
C LEU A 346 -4.46 -10.80 9.15
N LEU A 347 -3.75 -11.57 9.98
CA LEU A 347 -2.37 -11.26 10.39
C LEU A 347 -1.41 -11.28 9.19
N THR A 348 -1.62 -12.20 8.22
CA THR A 348 -0.80 -12.25 7.00
C THR A 348 -1.01 -11.02 6.12
N GLN A 349 -2.26 -10.60 5.91
CA GLN A 349 -2.57 -9.39 5.14
C GLN A 349 -2.03 -8.13 5.82
N ALA A 350 -2.10 -8.07 7.14
CA ALA A 350 -1.61 -6.93 7.91
C ALA A 350 -0.06 -6.88 8.04
N GLY A 351 0.65 -7.93 7.62
CA GLY A 351 2.10 -8.01 7.64
C GLY A 351 2.73 -8.55 8.93
N TYR A 352 1.92 -9.10 9.84
CA TYR A 352 2.45 -9.79 11.01
C TYR A 352 2.94 -11.21 10.69
N LEU A 353 2.32 -11.84 9.70
CA LEU A 353 2.78 -13.10 9.14
C LEU A 353 3.12 -12.91 7.66
N THR A 354 3.93 -13.80 7.13
CA THR A 354 4.34 -13.78 5.72
C THR A 354 4.39 -15.18 5.16
N LEU A 355 4.32 -15.30 3.84
CA LEU A 355 4.49 -16.57 3.13
C LEU A 355 5.89 -17.14 3.36
N LYS A 356 5.96 -18.41 3.72
CA LYS A 356 7.20 -19.17 3.89
C LYS A 356 7.29 -20.32 2.91
N ASN A 357 6.15 -20.88 2.51
CA ASN A 357 6.06 -21.96 1.52
C ASN A 357 4.63 -22.06 0.98
N ILE A 358 4.47 -22.62 -0.21
CA ILE A 358 3.17 -23.01 -0.79
C ILE A 358 3.30 -24.43 -1.33
N VAL A 359 2.34 -25.29 -0.96
CA VAL A 359 2.24 -26.66 -1.45
C VAL A 359 0.83 -26.86 -1.99
N GLY A 360 0.70 -26.95 -3.30
CA GLY A 360 -0.60 -27.03 -3.97
C GLY A 360 -1.46 -25.80 -3.67
N THR A 361 -2.58 -25.99 -3.00
CA THR A 361 -3.52 -24.92 -2.58
C THR A 361 -3.34 -24.47 -1.14
N THR A 362 -2.31 -24.95 -0.46
CA THR A 362 -2.03 -24.62 0.95
C THR A 362 -0.82 -23.71 1.05
N ALA A 363 -1.00 -22.56 1.67
CA ALA A 363 0.08 -21.65 2.04
C ALA A 363 0.52 -21.91 3.49
N TYR A 364 1.82 -21.80 3.72
CA TYR A 364 2.43 -21.91 5.04
C TYR A 364 3.02 -20.53 5.41
N VAL A 365 2.63 -20.02 6.57
CA VAL A 365 2.99 -18.68 7.02
C VAL A 365 3.57 -18.71 8.43
N SER A 366 4.46 -17.76 8.72
CA SER A 366 4.96 -17.45 10.07
C SER A 366 5.51 -16.04 10.11
N TYR A 367 6.12 -15.61 11.22
CA TYR A 367 6.73 -14.28 11.33
C TYR A 367 7.74 -14.02 10.21
N PRO A 368 7.74 -12.81 9.61
CA PRO A 368 8.76 -12.46 8.63
C PRO A 368 10.17 -12.42 9.24
N ASN A 369 10.31 -11.80 10.42
CA ASN A 369 11.59 -11.48 11.05
C ASN A 369 11.46 -11.28 12.57
N GLU A 370 12.59 -11.00 13.23
CA GLU A 370 12.64 -10.81 14.68
C GLU A 370 11.94 -9.52 15.15
N GLU A 371 11.92 -8.45 14.34
CA GLU A 371 11.19 -7.22 14.67
C GLU A 371 9.71 -7.50 14.87
N VAL A 372 9.08 -8.18 13.90
CA VAL A 372 7.64 -8.48 13.96
C VAL A 372 7.33 -9.50 15.05
N LYS A 373 8.16 -10.53 15.21
CA LYS A 373 8.02 -11.54 16.27
C LYS A 373 8.06 -10.90 17.66
N THR A 374 9.03 -10.03 17.91
CA THR A 374 9.15 -9.30 19.18
C THR A 374 7.98 -8.35 19.40
N SER A 375 7.49 -7.71 18.33
CA SER A 375 6.36 -6.79 18.38
C SER A 375 5.04 -7.49 18.71
N MET A 376 4.83 -8.71 18.19
CA MET A 376 3.65 -9.51 18.50
C MET A 376 3.59 -9.92 19.98
N ALA A 377 4.73 -10.14 20.62
CA ALA A 377 4.79 -10.44 22.06
C ALA A 377 4.40 -9.24 22.96
N GLN A 378 4.31 -8.03 22.39
CA GLN A 378 3.90 -6.80 23.08
C GLN A 378 2.41 -6.45 22.86
N LEU A 379 1.68 -7.24 22.09
CA LEU A 379 0.24 -7.10 21.86
C LEU A 379 -0.58 -7.87 22.88
#